data_61e2257998f596455a984ac65961b3d8
#
_entry.id   61e2257998f596455a984ac65961b3d8
#
_cell.length_a   1.000
_cell.length_b   1.000
_cell.length_c   1.000
_cell.angle_alpha   90.00
_cell.angle_beta   90.00
_cell.angle_gamma   90.00
#
_symmetry.space_group_name_H-M   'P 1'
#
loop_
_entity.id
_entity.type
_entity.pdbx_description
1 polymer ?
#
loop_
_entity_poly.entity_id
_entity_poly.type
_entity_poly.pdbx_seq_one_letter_code
_entity_poly.pdbx_strand_id
1 'polypeptide(L)'
;MVQGLVHERTEEDGSHLHEDRRPSQAVDDVSYDPQGRRRAVPQQRHVGARVMAPLILSRYTVVSALGNGLDETYRALRNRHSGLRPCDFEDVGITTYIGRVEDVDDVLVGSGSASNELEQFDCRNNRLALLGLQQDGFIQAVIKARERYGAHRVAVILGSSTSGILETEHAYCHRDQATGALPSSYVASYRYTQNMFSSAHFVRTYLGLRGPAMVISTACSSSAKAFATAARFIEAGFCDAAVVGGVDSLCLTILYGFASLELLSSDPCRPCDENRDGLTLGESAGFALLEKSEHAGQPGAVALLGYGESCDGYHMSHPHPEGTGAIRAMQAALLRSGVASGDIDYIHLHGTATRANDSIEDTAVHSVFGPSTPCSSTKGWTGHTLGAAGVMGAVMAATCLTRGFIPGTLNTTRIDSSLSSHVLLENREQPVRRVLSNSFGFGGNNCSLIFGTV
;
A
#
# COMPACT_ATOMS: atom_id res chain seq x y z
N MET A 1 -26.54 17.99 -7.47
CA MET A 1 -26.94 19.25 -6.83
C MET A 1 -25.83 19.71 -5.88
N VAL A 2 -24.63 19.94 -6.44
CA VAL A 2 -23.48 20.53 -5.74
C VAL A 2 -22.83 21.54 -6.71
N GLN A 3 -23.64 22.48 -7.18
CA GLN A 3 -23.18 23.70 -7.87
C GLN A 3 -23.90 24.86 -7.21
N GLY A 4 -23.23 25.53 -6.29
CA GLY A 4 -23.77 26.76 -5.73
C GLY A 4 -23.30 27.05 -4.32
N LEU A 5 -22.03 27.32 -4.15
CA LEU A 5 -21.47 28.05 -2.98
C LEU A 5 -20.03 28.48 -3.26
N VAL A 6 -19.83 29.25 -4.32
CA VAL A 6 -18.66 30.14 -4.47
C VAL A 6 -19.15 31.36 -5.22
N HIS A 7 -19.59 32.37 -4.50
CA HIS A 7 -19.48 33.75 -4.91
C HIS A 7 -19.81 34.68 -3.73
N GLU A 8 -18.98 35.66 -3.61
CA GLU A 8 -19.00 36.90 -2.82
C GLU A 8 -18.04 36.94 -1.61
N ARG A 9 -16.83 37.38 -1.89
CA ARG A 9 -16.17 38.43 -1.08
C ARG A 9 -15.50 39.45 -1.97
N THR A 10 -15.96 40.63 -1.81
CA THR A 10 -15.58 41.88 -2.41
C THR A 10 -14.12 42.27 -2.15
N GLU A 11 -13.57 42.91 -3.18
CA GLU A 11 -12.35 43.71 -3.14
C GLU A 11 -12.37 44.74 -2.02
N GLU A 12 -11.27 44.87 -1.29
CA GLU A 12 -10.75 46.17 -0.87
C GLU A 12 -9.32 46.01 -0.31
N ASP A 13 -8.52 46.79 -0.90
CA ASP A 13 -7.37 47.58 -0.41
C ASP A 13 -5.96 47.03 -0.65
N GLY A 14 -5.33 47.67 -1.64
CA GLY A 14 -3.93 47.52 -1.94
C GLY A 14 -3.06 48.34 -0.98
N SER A 15 -2.05 47.72 -0.42
CA SER A 15 -0.86 48.41 0.01
C SER A 15 0.40 47.64 -0.38
N HIS A 16 1.24 48.33 -1.13
CA HIS A 16 2.54 47.88 -1.63
C HIS A 16 3.45 47.44 -0.50
N LEU A 17 3.92 46.17 -0.56
CA LEU A 17 5.16 45.73 0.08
C LEU A 17 6.11 45.21 -0.98
N HIS A 18 7.20 45.96 -1.16
CA HIS A 18 8.36 45.56 -1.94
C HIS A 18 8.95 44.26 -1.39
N GLU A 19 8.84 43.15 -2.12
CA GLU A 19 9.62 41.94 -1.86
C GLU A 19 11.02 42.08 -2.46
N ASP A 20 11.97 42.24 -1.57
CA ASP A 20 13.43 42.18 -1.85
C ASP A 20 13.80 40.69 -2.04
N ARG A 21 13.87 40.21 -3.29
CA ARG A 21 14.27 38.84 -3.62
C ARG A 21 15.80 38.74 -3.50
N ARG A 22 16.27 38.23 -2.33
CA ARG A 22 17.62 37.65 -2.22
C ARG A 22 17.54 36.15 -2.51
N PRO A 23 18.53 35.60 -3.25
CA PRO A 23 18.59 34.16 -3.47
C PRO A 23 18.89 33.46 -2.13
N SER A 24 18.10 32.40 -1.82
CA SER A 24 18.32 31.55 -0.65
C SER A 24 19.67 30.85 -0.79
N GLN A 25 20.64 31.27 0.02
CA GLN A 25 21.85 30.47 0.25
C GLN A 25 21.46 29.19 1.00
N ALA A 26 21.99 28.08 0.54
CA ALA A 26 21.94 26.79 1.24
C ALA A 26 22.40 27.01 2.69
N VAL A 27 21.53 26.72 3.64
CA VAL A 27 21.89 26.73 5.06
C VAL A 27 22.65 25.44 5.32
N ASP A 28 23.98 25.55 5.32
CA ASP A 28 24.82 24.52 5.92
C ASP A 28 24.49 24.43 7.40
N ASP A 29 24.02 23.28 7.87
CA ASP A 29 23.79 22.97 9.29
C ASP A 29 25.13 22.93 10.04
N VAL A 30 25.68 24.09 10.33
CA VAL A 30 26.91 24.25 11.12
C VAL A 30 26.51 24.76 12.50
N SER A 31 26.58 23.92 13.52
CA SER A 31 26.43 24.37 14.91
C SER A 31 27.77 24.92 15.44
N TYR A 32 27.71 26.10 16.09
CA TYR A 32 28.87 26.74 16.72
C TYR A 32 28.73 26.67 18.25
N ASP A 33 29.85 26.55 18.95
CA ASP A 33 29.90 26.70 20.41
C ASP A 33 29.72 28.17 20.82
N PRO A 34 29.48 28.49 22.09
CA PRO A 34 29.31 29.87 22.55
C PRO A 34 30.56 30.77 22.33
N GLN A 35 31.70 30.20 21.90
CA GLN A 35 32.94 30.89 21.59
C GLN A 35 33.17 30.97 20.07
N GLY A 36 32.18 30.63 19.21
CA GLY A 36 32.26 30.76 17.75
C GLY A 36 33.12 29.70 17.06
N ARG A 37 33.47 28.61 17.73
CA ARG A 37 34.22 27.50 17.11
C ARG A 37 33.28 26.49 16.48
N ARG A 38 33.61 26.00 15.27
CA ARG A 38 32.90 24.91 14.62
C ARG A 38 32.86 23.69 15.54
N ARG A 39 31.65 23.33 16.03
CA ARG A 39 31.44 22.00 16.58
C ARG A 39 31.44 21.01 15.43
N ALA A 40 32.30 20.00 15.46
CA ALA A 40 32.12 18.82 14.67
C ALA A 40 30.72 18.25 15.04
N VAL A 41 29.80 18.31 14.10
CA VAL A 41 28.52 17.57 14.23
C VAL A 41 28.96 16.11 14.44
N PRO A 42 28.64 15.48 15.58
CA PRO A 42 28.96 14.07 15.73
C PRO A 42 28.32 13.37 14.54
N GLN A 43 29.14 12.74 13.68
CA GLN A 43 28.59 11.75 12.76
C GLN A 43 27.71 10.89 13.64
N GLN A 44 26.39 10.89 13.37
CA GLN A 44 25.47 10.03 14.08
C GLN A 44 26.09 8.64 13.95
N ARG A 45 26.71 8.15 15.04
CA ARG A 45 27.10 6.75 15.13
C ARG A 45 25.80 6.02 14.88
N HIS A 46 25.64 5.43 13.70
CA HIS A 46 24.62 4.44 13.48
C HIS A 46 24.83 3.43 14.61
N VAL A 47 24.04 3.55 15.67
CA VAL A 47 23.87 2.47 16.65
C VAL A 47 23.58 1.27 15.77
N GLY A 48 24.50 0.30 15.70
CA GLY A 48 24.51 -0.75 14.71
C GLY A 48 23.12 -1.33 14.55
N ALA A 49 22.46 -1.02 13.44
CA ALA A 49 21.12 -1.50 13.21
C ALA A 49 21.23 -3.01 13.16
N ARG A 50 20.66 -3.67 14.15
CA ARG A 50 20.70 -5.13 14.24
C ARG A 50 19.95 -5.66 13.02
N VAL A 51 20.59 -6.54 12.26
CA VAL A 51 19.93 -7.31 11.19
C VAL A 51 18.77 -8.08 11.82
N MET A 52 17.59 -7.96 11.26
CA MET A 52 16.41 -8.66 11.78
C MET A 52 16.48 -10.17 11.45
N ALA A 53 15.92 -10.99 12.31
CA ALA A 53 15.69 -12.40 11.99
C ALA A 53 14.60 -12.47 10.88
N PRO A 54 14.77 -13.30 9.84
CA PRO A 54 13.77 -13.49 8.81
C PRO A 54 12.43 -13.95 9.39
N LEU A 55 11.33 -13.38 8.88
CA LEU A 55 9.97 -13.80 9.21
C LEU A 55 9.34 -14.47 7.99
N ILE A 56 8.92 -15.71 8.16
CA ILE A 56 8.37 -16.52 7.08
C ILE A 56 6.95 -16.05 6.73
N LEU A 57 6.67 -15.91 5.45
CA LEU A 57 5.31 -15.85 4.91
C LEU A 57 4.82 -17.28 4.73
N SER A 58 4.34 -17.91 5.80
CA SER A 58 3.94 -19.32 5.80
C SER A 58 2.70 -19.57 4.93
N ARG A 59 1.87 -18.56 4.71
CA ARG A 59 0.78 -18.51 3.74
C ARG A 59 0.53 -17.07 3.35
N TYR A 60 0.16 -16.84 2.09
CA TYR A 60 -0.29 -15.53 1.60
C TYR A 60 -1.35 -15.72 0.53
N THR A 61 -2.13 -14.67 0.28
CA THR A 61 -3.26 -14.65 -0.64
C THR A 61 -3.55 -13.24 -1.10
N VAL A 62 -4.24 -13.11 -2.23
CA VAL A 62 -4.67 -11.82 -2.77
C VAL A 62 -5.91 -11.98 -3.63
N VAL A 63 -6.75 -10.96 -3.60
CA VAL A 63 -7.86 -10.74 -4.54
C VAL A 63 -7.73 -9.33 -5.09
N SER A 64 -7.87 -9.20 -6.40
CA SER A 64 -7.80 -7.91 -7.10
C SER A 64 -8.54 -8.01 -8.43
N ALA A 65 -8.49 -6.98 -9.25
CA ALA A 65 -9.01 -7.01 -10.62
C ALA A 65 -8.38 -8.12 -11.51
N LEU A 66 -7.32 -8.79 -11.06
CA LEU A 66 -6.69 -9.92 -11.77
C LEU A 66 -7.32 -11.28 -11.46
N GLY A 67 -8.25 -11.31 -10.50
CA GLY A 67 -8.96 -12.52 -10.08
C GLY A 67 -8.80 -12.85 -8.60
N ASN A 68 -9.30 -14.01 -8.23
CA ASN A 68 -9.42 -14.50 -6.86
C ASN A 68 -8.30 -15.51 -6.55
N GLY A 69 -7.28 -15.05 -5.82
CA GLY A 69 -6.17 -15.89 -5.37
C GLY A 69 -4.94 -15.82 -6.27
N LEU A 70 -3.90 -16.56 -5.85
CA LEU A 70 -2.55 -16.49 -6.42
C LEU A 70 -2.48 -17.03 -7.87
N ASP A 71 -3.19 -18.12 -8.17
CA ASP A 71 -3.08 -18.75 -9.49
C ASP A 71 -3.76 -17.93 -10.59
N GLU A 72 -4.87 -17.25 -10.29
CA GLU A 72 -5.52 -16.36 -11.25
C GLU A 72 -4.68 -15.11 -11.46
N THR A 73 -4.20 -14.51 -10.39
CA THR A 73 -3.28 -13.38 -10.43
C THR A 73 -2.05 -13.69 -11.27
N TYR A 74 -1.39 -14.84 -11.03
CA TYR A 74 -0.22 -15.26 -11.80
C TYR A 74 -0.53 -15.49 -13.29
N ARG A 75 -1.66 -16.15 -13.62
CA ARG A 75 -2.08 -16.37 -15.01
C ARG A 75 -2.33 -15.05 -15.73
N ALA A 76 -2.99 -14.08 -15.08
CA ALA A 76 -3.24 -12.77 -15.66
C ALA A 76 -1.93 -12.01 -15.94
N LEU A 77 -0.99 -12.01 -14.99
CA LEU A 77 0.33 -11.39 -15.15
C LEU A 77 1.10 -12.04 -16.31
N ARG A 78 1.19 -13.36 -16.31
CA ARG A 78 1.93 -14.12 -17.33
C ARG A 78 1.39 -13.88 -18.73
N ASN A 79 0.07 -13.84 -18.88
CA ASN A 79 -0.61 -13.63 -20.16
C ASN A 79 -0.76 -12.15 -20.54
N ARG A 80 -0.23 -11.23 -19.70
CA ARG A 80 -0.35 -9.78 -19.89
C ARG A 80 -1.81 -9.31 -20.02
N HIS A 81 -2.70 -9.95 -19.27
CA HIS A 81 -4.12 -9.61 -19.25
C HIS A 81 -4.39 -8.58 -18.16
N SER A 82 -4.77 -7.35 -18.56
CA SER A 82 -5.13 -6.27 -17.63
C SER A 82 -6.50 -6.53 -16.97
N GLY A 83 -6.60 -6.24 -15.68
CA GLY A 83 -7.89 -6.18 -14.97
C GLY A 83 -8.55 -4.81 -15.03
N LEU A 84 -7.96 -3.84 -15.72
CA LEU A 84 -8.50 -2.49 -15.84
C LEU A 84 -9.63 -2.43 -16.85
N ARG A 85 -10.70 -1.72 -16.50
CA ARG A 85 -11.85 -1.48 -17.36
C ARG A 85 -12.36 -0.05 -17.22
N PRO A 86 -13.15 0.49 -18.19
CA PRO A 86 -13.83 1.78 -18.02
C PRO A 86 -14.60 1.81 -16.70
N CYS A 87 -14.63 2.96 -16.03
CA CYS A 87 -15.31 3.11 -14.75
C CYS A 87 -16.81 2.90 -14.90
N ASP A 88 -17.32 1.86 -14.27
CA ASP A 88 -18.73 1.49 -14.16
C ASP A 88 -19.15 1.38 -12.69
N PHE A 89 -18.38 1.99 -11.77
CA PHE A 89 -18.63 1.94 -10.35
C PHE A 89 -19.60 3.04 -9.94
N GLU A 90 -20.77 2.62 -9.40
CA GLU A 90 -21.87 3.53 -9.09
C GLU A 90 -22.20 4.46 -10.29
N ASP A 91 -22.92 5.53 -10.09
CA ASP A 91 -23.23 6.51 -11.14
C ASP A 91 -22.16 7.61 -11.25
N VAL A 92 -20.86 7.22 -11.31
CA VAL A 92 -19.75 8.17 -11.36
C VAL A 92 -19.64 8.81 -12.75
N GLY A 93 -19.80 10.13 -12.82
CA GLY A 93 -19.66 10.92 -14.04
C GLY A 93 -18.21 11.28 -14.41
N ILE A 94 -17.23 10.44 -14.07
CA ILE A 94 -15.80 10.67 -14.34
C ILE A 94 -15.33 9.70 -15.44
N THR A 95 -14.74 10.23 -16.50
CA THR A 95 -14.09 9.38 -17.52
C THR A 95 -12.74 8.91 -16.99
N THR A 96 -12.66 7.65 -16.59
CA THR A 96 -11.45 6.98 -16.10
C THR A 96 -11.60 5.46 -16.22
N TYR A 97 -10.51 4.74 -15.93
CA TYR A 97 -10.52 3.29 -15.75
C TYR A 97 -10.47 2.94 -14.27
N ILE A 98 -10.89 1.72 -13.93
CA ILE A 98 -10.79 1.16 -12.59
C ILE A 98 -10.35 -0.30 -12.62
N GLY A 99 -9.73 -0.76 -11.53
CA GLY A 99 -9.49 -2.16 -11.24
C GLY A 99 -10.51 -2.67 -10.22
N ARG A 100 -11.69 -3.11 -10.68
CA ARG A 100 -12.77 -3.61 -9.82
C ARG A 100 -12.67 -5.12 -9.63
N VAL A 101 -12.98 -5.61 -8.43
CA VAL A 101 -13.15 -7.03 -8.12
C VAL A 101 -14.59 -7.44 -8.41
N GLU A 102 -14.79 -8.44 -9.26
CA GLU A 102 -16.12 -8.81 -9.78
C GLU A 102 -17.07 -9.32 -8.70
N ASP A 103 -16.65 -10.32 -7.93
CA ASP A 103 -17.56 -11.09 -7.07
C ASP A 103 -17.83 -10.46 -5.70
N VAL A 104 -17.32 -9.26 -5.43
CA VAL A 104 -17.40 -8.63 -4.11
C VAL A 104 -18.85 -8.35 -3.67
N ASP A 105 -19.73 -8.03 -4.61
CA ASP A 105 -21.11 -7.68 -4.32
C ASP A 105 -21.97 -8.93 -4.00
N ASP A 106 -21.55 -10.11 -4.43
CA ASP A 106 -22.18 -11.40 -4.17
C ASP A 106 -21.74 -12.04 -2.83
N VAL A 107 -20.72 -11.48 -2.18
CA VAL A 107 -20.22 -11.97 -0.90
C VAL A 107 -21.17 -11.61 0.23
N LEU A 108 -21.63 -12.60 0.97
CA LEU A 108 -22.50 -12.43 2.14
C LEU A 108 -21.68 -12.56 3.44
N VAL A 109 -21.52 -11.46 4.15
CA VAL A 109 -20.88 -11.45 5.48
C VAL A 109 -21.87 -12.04 6.50
N GLY A 110 -21.47 -13.11 7.18
CA GLY A 110 -22.31 -13.77 8.19
C GLY A 110 -23.09 -14.98 7.69
N SER A 111 -23.18 -15.23 6.39
CA SER A 111 -23.85 -16.44 5.87
C SER A 111 -23.15 -17.71 6.36
N GLY A 112 -23.93 -18.62 6.96
CA GLY A 112 -23.41 -19.89 7.50
C GLY A 112 -22.79 -19.82 8.91
N SER A 113 -22.79 -18.66 9.54
CA SER A 113 -22.41 -18.51 10.95
C SER A 113 -23.60 -18.87 11.86
N ALA A 114 -23.35 -19.61 12.94
CA ALA A 114 -24.36 -19.92 13.94
C ALA A 114 -24.74 -18.69 14.81
N SER A 115 -24.06 -17.58 14.66
CA SER A 115 -24.34 -16.30 15.33
C SER A 115 -24.42 -15.18 14.31
N ASN A 116 -25.41 -14.28 14.47
CA ASN A 116 -25.55 -13.05 13.66
C ASN A 116 -24.45 -11.99 13.95
N GLU A 117 -23.40 -12.40 14.69
CA GLU A 117 -22.34 -11.48 15.11
C GLU A 117 -21.56 -10.87 13.94
N LEU A 118 -21.45 -11.59 12.83
CA LEU A 118 -20.72 -11.11 11.66
C LEU A 118 -21.55 -10.21 10.73
N GLU A 119 -22.86 -10.31 10.73
CA GLU A 119 -23.73 -9.52 9.84
C GLU A 119 -23.57 -8.01 10.03
N GLN A 120 -23.29 -7.56 11.26
CA GLN A 120 -23.05 -6.15 11.57
C GLN A 120 -21.82 -5.55 10.87
N PHE A 121 -20.90 -6.39 10.37
CA PHE A 121 -19.72 -5.96 9.65
C PHE A 121 -19.96 -5.82 8.14
N ASP A 122 -21.18 -6.05 7.65
CA ASP A 122 -21.43 -6.06 6.22
C ASP A 122 -21.25 -4.68 5.59
N CYS A 123 -20.23 -4.57 4.77
CA CYS A 123 -19.91 -3.45 3.90
C CYS A 123 -18.96 -3.94 2.81
N ARG A 124 -18.86 -3.23 1.67
CA ARG A 124 -18.02 -3.63 0.54
C ARG A 124 -16.59 -3.97 0.96
N ASN A 125 -15.97 -3.16 1.81
CA ASN A 125 -14.58 -3.39 2.26
C ASN A 125 -14.41 -4.72 3.01
N ASN A 126 -15.34 -5.07 3.89
CA ASN A 126 -15.28 -6.32 4.65
C ASN A 126 -15.71 -7.53 3.80
N ARG A 127 -16.60 -7.36 2.82
CA ARG A 127 -16.89 -8.39 1.80
C ARG A 127 -15.63 -8.71 0.99
N LEU A 128 -14.91 -7.69 0.54
CA LEU A 128 -13.63 -7.85 -0.15
C LEU A 128 -12.58 -8.55 0.74
N ALA A 129 -12.51 -8.19 2.04
CA ALA A 129 -11.67 -8.88 3.01
C ALA A 129 -12.02 -10.37 3.12
N LEU A 130 -13.32 -10.69 3.23
CA LEU A 130 -13.80 -12.08 3.32
C LEU A 130 -13.42 -12.88 2.07
N LEU A 131 -13.64 -12.32 0.90
CA LEU A 131 -13.29 -12.94 -0.38
C LEU A 131 -11.79 -13.28 -0.43
N GLY A 132 -10.93 -12.36 0.00
CA GLY A 132 -9.48 -12.58 0.07
C GLY A 132 -9.09 -13.65 1.10
N LEU A 133 -9.70 -13.67 2.28
CA LEU A 133 -9.42 -14.67 3.32
C LEU A 133 -9.76 -16.11 2.87
N GLN A 134 -10.77 -16.27 2.01
CA GLN A 134 -11.24 -17.57 1.53
C GLN A 134 -10.34 -18.21 0.47
N GLN A 135 -9.36 -17.46 -0.07
CA GLN A 135 -8.49 -17.97 -1.13
C GLN A 135 -7.25 -18.72 -0.58
N ASP A 136 -6.61 -19.48 -1.43
CA ASP A 136 -5.29 -20.11 -1.27
C ASP A 136 -5.10 -20.95 0.03
N GLY A 137 -6.19 -21.38 0.68
CA GLY A 137 -6.12 -22.10 1.94
C GLY A 137 -5.65 -21.24 3.12
N PHE A 138 -5.82 -19.92 3.05
CA PHE A 138 -5.32 -18.98 4.05
C PHE A 138 -5.97 -19.19 5.41
N ILE A 139 -7.30 -19.37 5.47
CA ILE A 139 -8.04 -19.64 6.72
C ILE A 139 -7.47 -20.85 7.44
N GLN A 140 -7.24 -21.96 6.71
CA GLN A 140 -6.70 -23.22 7.28
C GLN A 140 -5.30 -23.01 7.86
N ALA A 141 -4.46 -22.20 7.22
CA ALA A 141 -3.15 -21.88 7.75
C ALA A 141 -3.24 -21.06 9.05
N VAL A 142 -4.15 -20.09 9.13
CA VAL A 142 -4.38 -19.31 10.35
C VAL A 142 -4.96 -20.18 11.48
N ILE A 143 -5.87 -21.11 11.17
CA ILE A 143 -6.39 -22.06 12.16
C ILE A 143 -5.23 -22.89 12.78
N LYS A 144 -4.34 -23.42 11.95
CA LYS A 144 -3.15 -24.15 12.41
C LYS A 144 -2.23 -23.28 13.26
N ALA A 145 -2.01 -22.03 12.90
CA ALA A 145 -1.22 -21.11 13.71
C ALA A 145 -1.90 -20.80 15.05
N ARG A 146 -3.23 -20.61 15.05
CA ARG A 146 -4.03 -20.43 16.27
C ARG A 146 -3.96 -21.64 17.20
N GLU A 147 -3.98 -22.85 16.66
CA GLU A 147 -3.82 -24.10 17.44
C GLU A 147 -2.40 -24.22 18.02
N ARG A 148 -1.38 -23.85 17.25
CA ARG A 148 0.03 -23.90 17.66
C ARG A 148 0.38 -22.90 18.76
N TYR A 149 -0.03 -21.65 18.59
CA TYR A 149 0.40 -20.53 19.45
C TYR A 149 -0.66 -20.11 20.47
N GLY A 150 -1.91 -20.49 20.27
CA GLY A 150 -3.06 -19.98 21.01
C GLY A 150 -3.62 -18.69 20.38
N ALA A 151 -4.95 -18.52 20.50
CA ALA A 151 -5.66 -17.39 19.88
C ALA A 151 -5.16 -16.01 20.31
N HIS A 152 -4.62 -15.86 21.53
CA HIS A 152 -4.07 -14.62 22.07
C HIS A 152 -2.68 -14.26 21.54
N ARG A 153 -2.00 -15.23 20.91
CA ARG A 153 -0.64 -15.07 20.40
C ARG A 153 -0.56 -14.82 18.89
N VAL A 154 -1.70 -14.78 18.22
CA VAL A 154 -1.79 -14.42 16.78
C VAL A 154 -2.41 -13.04 16.66
N ALA A 155 -1.61 -12.08 16.18
CA ALA A 155 -2.04 -10.70 15.96
C ALA A 155 -2.77 -10.54 14.62
N VAL A 156 -3.54 -9.44 14.47
CA VAL A 156 -4.12 -8.97 13.20
C VAL A 156 -3.68 -7.52 12.97
N ILE A 157 -2.85 -7.29 11.97
CA ILE A 157 -2.30 -5.96 11.67
C ILE A 157 -2.54 -5.66 10.20
N LEU A 158 -3.50 -4.79 9.91
CA LEU A 158 -3.94 -4.49 8.55
C LEU A 158 -3.64 -3.04 8.16
N GLY A 159 -3.50 -2.80 6.88
CA GLY A 159 -3.48 -1.47 6.28
C GLY A 159 -4.81 -1.18 5.59
N SER A 160 -5.35 0.00 5.79
CA SER A 160 -6.52 0.49 5.05
C SER A 160 -6.52 2.02 5.03
N SER A 161 -7.02 2.60 3.95
CA SER A 161 -7.24 4.04 3.83
C SER A 161 -8.71 4.40 3.59
N THR A 162 -9.53 3.44 3.22
CA THR A 162 -10.97 3.64 2.95
C THR A 162 -11.86 3.07 4.04
N SER A 163 -11.56 1.87 4.58
CA SER A 163 -12.52 1.12 5.39
C SER A 163 -13.89 1.03 4.66
N GLY A 164 -15.01 1.01 5.36
CA GLY A 164 -16.36 1.00 4.79
C GLY A 164 -16.91 2.40 4.46
N ILE A 165 -16.10 3.32 3.90
CA ILE A 165 -16.51 4.70 3.63
C ILE A 165 -17.71 4.80 2.67
N LEU A 166 -17.89 3.85 1.76
CA LEU A 166 -19.04 3.80 0.85
C LEU A 166 -20.36 3.79 1.62
N GLU A 167 -20.44 3.11 2.77
CA GLU A 167 -21.63 3.13 3.63
C GLU A 167 -21.94 4.53 4.17
N THR A 168 -20.88 5.31 4.46
CA THR A 168 -21.04 6.72 4.86
C THR A 168 -21.55 7.57 3.70
N GLU A 169 -21.01 7.37 2.51
CA GLU A 169 -21.43 8.10 1.31
C GLU A 169 -22.91 7.87 1.03
N HIS A 170 -23.37 6.61 1.07
CA HIS A 170 -24.78 6.25 0.94
C HIS A 170 -25.63 6.86 2.06
N ALA A 171 -25.15 6.84 3.31
CA ALA A 171 -25.89 7.43 4.42
C ALA A 171 -26.08 8.95 4.25
N TYR A 172 -25.09 9.66 3.75
CA TYR A 172 -25.21 11.10 3.47
C TYR A 172 -26.14 11.39 2.30
N CYS A 173 -26.18 10.53 1.28
CA CYS A 173 -27.15 10.65 0.19
C CYS A 173 -28.60 10.45 0.68
N HIS A 174 -28.82 9.62 1.70
CA HIS A 174 -30.12 9.29 2.26
C HIS A 174 -30.44 10.03 3.58
N ARG A 175 -29.71 11.09 3.90
CA ARG A 175 -29.98 11.92 5.08
C ARG A 175 -31.36 12.58 5.01
N ASP A 176 -32.00 12.72 6.15
CA ASP A 176 -33.26 13.45 6.26
C ASP A 176 -33.06 14.92 5.82
N GLN A 177 -33.88 15.35 4.86
CA GLN A 177 -33.72 16.67 4.23
C GLN A 177 -34.12 17.84 5.16
N ALA A 178 -34.96 17.59 6.16
CA ALA A 178 -35.45 18.63 7.07
C ALA A 178 -34.51 18.81 8.29
N THR A 179 -34.01 17.70 8.82
CA THR A 179 -33.19 17.69 10.05
C THR A 179 -31.70 17.51 9.80
N GLY A 180 -31.31 17.02 8.62
CA GLY A 180 -29.95 16.62 8.31
C GLY A 180 -29.50 15.31 8.99
N ALA A 181 -30.40 14.62 9.70
CA ALA A 181 -30.08 13.40 10.42
C ALA A 181 -29.74 12.25 9.46
N LEU A 182 -28.71 11.49 9.81
CA LEU A 182 -28.32 10.27 9.10
C LEU A 182 -29.23 9.11 9.47
N PRO A 183 -29.40 8.09 8.59
CA PRO A 183 -30.18 6.90 8.89
C PRO A 183 -29.73 6.23 10.19
N SER A 184 -30.68 5.85 11.05
CA SER A 184 -30.37 5.22 12.34
C SER A 184 -29.65 3.88 12.19
N SER A 185 -29.92 3.15 11.10
CA SER A 185 -29.20 1.91 10.74
C SER A 185 -27.70 2.17 10.54
N TYR A 186 -27.34 3.23 9.83
CA TYR A 186 -25.95 3.63 9.63
C TYR A 186 -25.28 4.01 10.96
N VAL A 187 -25.94 4.81 11.80
CA VAL A 187 -25.38 5.21 13.11
C VAL A 187 -25.09 3.97 13.98
N ALA A 188 -25.96 2.95 13.93
CA ALA A 188 -25.76 1.71 14.67
C ALA A 188 -24.60 0.86 14.10
N SER A 189 -24.43 0.82 12.78
CA SER A 189 -23.41 0.00 12.11
C SER A 189 -22.04 0.67 11.98
N TYR A 190 -21.92 2.01 12.19
CA TYR A 190 -20.70 2.79 11.95
C TYR A 190 -19.43 2.15 12.50
N ARG A 191 -19.46 1.69 13.76
CA ARG A 191 -18.27 1.09 14.41
C ARG A 191 -17.80 -0.22 13.78
N TYR A 192 -18.68 -0.88 13.05
CA TYR A 192 -18.43 -2.19 12.44
C TYR A 192 -18.17 -2.09 10.93
N THR A 193 -18.48 -0.96 10.31
CA THR A 193 -18.32 -0.74 8.87
C THR A 193 -17.33 0.38 8.57
N GLN A 194 -17.67 1.63 8.92
CA GLN A 194 -16.88 2.82 8.55
C GLN A 194 -15.63 3.04 9.40
N ASN A 195 -15.69 2.73 10.71
CA ASN A 195 -14.56 2.96 11.59
C ASN A 195 -13.30 2.27 11.05
N MET A 196 -12.16 2.97 11.01
CA MET A 196 -10.92 2.43 10.44
C MET A 196 -10.51 1.09 11.06
N PHE A 197 -10.84 0.85 12.31
CA PHE A 197 -10.56 -0.43 12.98
C PHE A 197 -11.49 -1.57 12.53
N SER A 198 -12.55 -1.28 11.77
CA SER A 198 -13.57 -2.26 11.34
C SER A 198 -12.94 -3.48 10.66
N SER A 199 -12.06 -3.29 9.68
CA SER A 199 -11.43 -4.39 8.94
C SER A 199 -10.62 -5.33 9.82
N ALA A 200 -9.82 -4.80 10.76
CA ALA A 200 -9.07 -5.64 11.70
C ALA A 200 -9.98 -6.31 12.73
N HIS A 201 -11.04 -5.63 13.16
CA HIS A 201 -12.05 -6.20 14.05
C HIS A 201 -12.78 -7.36 13.36
N PHE A 202 -13.24 -7.16 12.13
CA PHE A 202 -13.88 -8.19 11.30
C PHE A 202 -12.97 -9.42 11.13
N VAL A 203 -11.76 -9.22 10.61
CA VAL A 203 -10.80 -10.31 10.36
C VAL A 203 -10.46 -11.07 11.64
N ARG A 204 -10.24 -10.36 12.76
CA ARG A 204 -9.98 -10.98 14.06
C ARG A 204 -11.15 -11.83 14.54
N THR A 205 -12.37 -11.30 14.43
CA THR A 205 -13.60 -12.00 14.83
C THR A 205 -13.84 -13.23 13.95
N TYR A 206 -13.76 -13.05 12.63
CA TYR A 206 -13.96 -14.12 11.64
C TYR A 206 -13.00 -15.30 11.83
N LEU A 207 -11.72 -15.02 12.11
CA LEU A 207 -10.67 -16.05 12.32
C LEU A 207 -10.64 -16.59 13.76
N GLY A 208 -11.49 -16.10 14.66
CA GLY A 208 -11.51 -16.49 16.06
C GLY A 208 -10.23 -16.17 16.81
N LEU A 209 -9.56 -15.07 16.46
CA LEU A 209 -8.32 -14.61 17.08
C LEU A 209 -8.60 -13.65 18.24
N ARG A 210 -7.66 -13.58 19.21
CA ARG A 210 -7.76 -12.75 20.41
C ARG A 210 -6.48 -11.97 20.70
N GLY A 211 -5.47 -12.06 19.83
CA GLY A 211 -4.22 -11.32 19.92
C GLY A 211 -4.41 -9.82 19.64
N PRO A 212 -3.33 -9.04 19.71
CA PRO A 212 -3.34 -7.63 19.35
C PRO A 212 -3.95 -7.42 17.96
N ALA A 213 -4.78 -6.38 17.81
CA ALA A 213 -5.34 -6.03 16.51
C ALA A 213 -5.25 -4.53 16.30
N MET A 214 -4.87 -4.11 15.10
CA MET A 214 -4.80 -2.70 14.72
C MET A 214 -4.91 -2.50 13.22
N VAL A 215 -5.25 -1.27 12.83
CA VAL A 215 -5.19 -0.80 11.46
C VAL A 215 -4.17 0.32 11.35
N ILE A 216 -3.32 0.23 10.36
CA ILE A 216 -2.39 1.28 9.95
C ILE A 216 -3.05 2.05 8.80
N SER A 217 -3.18 3.37 8.94
CA SER A 217 -3.71 4.24 7.89
C SER A 217 -2.71 5.35 7.60
N THR A 218 -1.89 5.12 6.58
CA THR A 218 -0.83 6.03 6.11
C THR A 218 -0.88 6.12 4.58
N ALA A 219 -2.10 6.31 4.05
CA ALA A 219 -2.39 6.34 2.62
C ALA A 219 -1.84 5.08 1.91
N CYS A 220 -1.16 5.24 0.77
CA CYS A 220 -0.73 4.13 -0.08
C CYS A 220 0.36 3.23 0.55
N SER A 221 0.98 3.64 1.65
CA SER A 221 1.97 2.83 2.38
C SER A 221 1.37 2.00 3.53
N SER A 222 0.07 2.06 3.76
CA SER A 222 -0.61 1.47 4.93
C SER A 222 -0.28 0.00 5.14
N SER A 223 -0.54 -0.86 4.17
CA SER A 223 -0.30 -2.31 4.31
C SER A 223 1.18 -2.68 4.29
N ALA A 224 2.06 -1.90 3.63
CA ALA A 224 3.49 -2.11 3.76
C ALA A 224 3.97 -1.83 5.19
N LYS A 225 3.49 -0.75 5.83
CA LYS A 225 3.78 -0.46 7.24
C LYS A 225 3.14 -1.45 8.21
N ALA A 226 2.06 -2.13 7.81
CA ALA A 226 1.51 -3.24 8.57
C ALA A 226 2.52 -4.40 8.71
N PHE A 227 3.26 -4.76 7.64
CA PHE A 227 4.36 -5.74 7.72
C PHE A 227 5.46 -5.29 8.67
N ALA A 228 5.91 -4.04 8.61
CA ALA A 228 6.91 -3.48 9.49
C ALA A 228 6.44 -3.51 10.97
N THR A 229 5.17 -3.20 11.22
CA THR A 229 4.59 -3.23 12.56
C THR A 229 4.46 -4.66 13.09
N ALA A 230 4.03 -5.61 12.24
CA ALA A 230 3.96 -7.02 12.60
C ALA A 230 5.34 -7.57 12.98
N ALA A 231 6.38 -7.22 12.21
CA ALA A 231 7.76 -7.62 12.53
C ALA A 231 8.18 -7.12 13.92
N ARG A 232 7.91 -5.84 14.24
CA ARG A 232 8.19 -5.29 15.57
C ARG A 232 7.42 -6.00 16.68
N PHE A 233 6.15 -6.35 16.44
CA PHE A 233 5.32 -7.03 17.44
C PHE A 233 5.82 -8.45 17.73
N ILE A 234 6.23 -9.18 16.69
CA ILE A 234 6.81 -10.52 16.83
C ILE A 234 8.17 -10.43 17.51
N GLU A 235 9.02 -9.47 17.12
CA GLU A 235 10.34 -9.26 17.73
C GLU A 235 10.24 -8.88 19.22
N ALA A 236 9.30 -7.99 19.55
CA ALA A 236 9.05 -7.55 20.92
C ALA A 236 8.28 -8.60 21.77
N GLY A 237 7.85 -9.72 21.20
CA GLY A 237 7.16 -10.79 21.92
C GLY A 237 5.68 -10.50 22.24
N PHE A 238 5.06 -9.50 21.62
CA PHE A 238 3.62 -9.24 21.78
C PHE A 238 2.76 -10.33 21.12
N CYS A 239 3.28 -10.98 20.08
CA CYS A 239 2.67 -12.13 19.42
C CYS A 239 3.75 -13.08 18.89
N ASP A 240 3.38 -14.31 18.52
CA ASP A 240 4.27 -15.30 17.91
C ASP A 240 4.04 -15.43 16.40
N ALA A 241 2.83 -15.07 15.96
CA ALA A 241 2.45 -14.96 14.55
C ALA A 241 1.55 -13.75 14.33
N ALA A 242 1.46 -13.29 13.10
CA ALA A 242 0.59 -12.18 12.72
C ALA A 242 -0.08 -12.44 11.37
N VAL A 243 -1.40 -12.27 11.32
CA VAL A 243 -2.14 -12.02 10.09
C VAL A 243 -1.87 -10.56 9.72
N VAL A 244 -1.14 -10.35 8.64
CA VAL A 244 -0.76 -9.04 8.15
C VAL A 244 -1.26 -8.86 6.72
N GLY A 245 -1.64 -7.64 6.36
CA GLY A 245 -2.12 -7.38 5.01
C GLY A 245 -2.80 -6.04 4.88
N GLY A 246 -3.75 -5.96 3.97
CA GLY A 246 -4.53 -4.73 3.78
C GLY A 246 -5.73 -4.95 2.89
N VAL A 247 -6.70 -4.07 3.06
CA VAL A 247 -7.95 -4.08 2.30
C VAL A 247 -8.36 -2.63 2.04
N ASP A 248 -8.55 -2.31 0.78
CA ASP A 248 -9.22 -1.07 0.37
C ASP A 248 -10.16 -1.36 -0.80
N SER A 249 -11.40 -0.93 -0.67
CA SER A 249 -12.43 -1.05 -1.69
C SER A 249 -12.64 0.27 -2.43
N LEU A 250 -13.18 0.19 -3.64
CA LEU A 250 -13.63 1.37 -4.38
C LEU A 250 -14.72 2.12 -3.60
N CYS A 251 -14.69 3.44 -3.68
CA CYS A 251 -15.70 4.34 -3.13
C CYS A 251 -15.70 5.68 -3.88
N LEU A 252 -16.76 6.47 -3.71
CA LEU A 252 -16.90 7.75 -4.43
C LEU A 252 -15.89 8.79 -3.95
N THR A 253 -15.60 8.82 -2.63
CA THR A 253 -14.64 9.77 -2.04
C THR A 253 -13.27 9.68 -2.69
N ILE A 254 -12.76 8.46 -2.97
CA ILE A 254 -11.45 8.33 -3.63
C ILE A 254 -11.53 8.68 -5.11
N LEU A 255 -12.58 8.29 -5.83
CA LEU A 255 -12.74 8.62 -7.25
C LEU A 255 -12.83 10.13 -7.44
N TYR A 256 -13.75 10.81 -6.77
CA TYR A 256 -13.87 12.27 -6.86
C TYR A 256 -12.69 13.02 -6.24
N GLY A 257 -12.11 12.50 -5.15
CA GLY A 257 -10.94 13.07 -4.50
C GLY A 257 -9.73 13.11 -5.43
N PHE A 258 -9.38 11.99 -6.06
CA PHE A 258 -8.27 11.94 -7.00
C PHE A 258 -8.58 12.69 -8.30
N ALA A 259 -9.84 12.71 -8.76
CA ALA A 259 -10.25 13.54 -9.88
C ALA A 259 -10.08 15.04 -9.59
N SER A 260 -10.44 15.51 -8.39
CA SER A 260 -10.29 16.91 -7.99
C SER A 260 -8.83 17.36 -7.86
N LEU A 261 -7.92 16.41 -7.69
CA LEU A 261 -6.47 16.65 -7.70
C LEU A 261 -5.85 16.52 -9.10
N GLU A 262 -6.66 16.24 -10.13
CA GLU A 262 -6.20 16.04 -11.52
C GLU A 262 -5.17 14.90 -11.64
N LEU A 263 -5.36 13.82 -10.85
CA LEU A 263 -4.43 12.70 -10.79
C LEU A 263 -4.94 11.43 -11.46
N LEU A 264 -6.20 11.41 -11.93
CA LEU A 264 -6.75 10.26 -12.66
C LEU A 264 -6.44 10.35 -14.15
N SER A 265 -6.01 9.23 -14.72
CA SER A 265 -5.91 9.06 -16.17
C SER A 265 -7.29 8.76 -16.76
N SER A 266 -7.56 9.27 -17.95
CA SER A 266 -8.72 8.89 -18.77
C SER A 266 -8.54 7.55 -19.50
N ASP A 267 -7.31 7.04 -19.55
CA ASP A 267 -6.90 5.78 -20.15
C ASP A 267 -6.40 4.80 -19.06
N PRO A 268 -6.16 3.52 -19.37
CA PRO A 268 -5.44 2.62 -18.47
C PRO A 268 -4.08 3.20 -18.10
N CYS A 269 -3.79 3.30 -16.81
CA CYS A 269 -2.54 3.90 -16.36
C CYS A 269 -1.30 3.18 -16.93
N ARG A 270 -0.26 3.98 -17.24
CA ARG A 270 0.98 3.55 -17.89
C ARG A 270 2.20 4.03 -17.10
N PRO A 271 2.58 3.32 -16.03
CA PRO A 271 3.71 3.74 -15.18
C PRO A 271 5.01 3.88 -15.98
N CYS A 272 5.76 4.95 -15.71
CA CYS A 272 7.04 5.26 -16.36
C CYS A 272 6.96 5.59 -17.86
N ASP A 273 5.77 5.63 -18.48
CA ASP A 273 5.60 6.01 -19.89
C ASP A 273 5.84 7.52 -20.08
N GLU A 274 6.39 7.91 -21.24
CA GLU A 274 6.61 9.34 -21.56
C GLU A 274 5.29 10.12 -21.65
N ASN A 275 4.19 9.46 -22.01
CA ASN A 275 2.86 10.03 -22.15
C ASN A 275 1.96 9.74 -20.93
N ARG A 276 2.55 9.33 -19.78
CA ARG A 276 1.76 9.10 -18.57
C ARG A 276 1.08 10.39 -18.13
N ASP A 277 -0.16 10.30 -17.74
CA ASP A 277 -1.03 11.42 -17.42
C ASP A 277 -1.77 11.29 -16.09
N GLY A 278 -1.60 10.15 -15.40
CA GLY A 278 -2.24 9.92 -14.12
C GLY A 278 -2.37 8.43 -13.80
N LEU A 279 -2.95 8.17 -12.64
CA LEU A 279 -3.19 6.83 -12.13
C LEU A 279 -4.59 6.32 -12.49
N THR A 280 -4.76 5.02 -12.42
CA THR A 280 -6.06 4.33 -12.40
C THR A 280 -6.27 3.79 -11.00
N LEU A 281 -7.45 3.97 -10.40
CA LEU A 281 -7.78 3.41 -9.09
C LEU A 281 -8.17 1.93 -9.21
N GLY A 282 -7.91 1.18 -8.14
CA GLY A 282 -8.32 -0.21 -8.02
C GLY A 282 -8.63 -0.58 -6.58
N GLU A 283 -9.23 -1.75 -6.39
CA GLU A 283 -9.49 -2.34 -5.07
C GLU A 283 -8.80 -3.69 -4.92
N SER A 284 -8.47 -4.05 -3.69
CA SER A 284 -7.82 -5.33 -3.38
C SER A 284 -7.95 -5.68 -1.90
N ALA A 285 -7.96 -6.98 -1.64
CA ALA A 285 -7.66 -7.54 -0.33
C ALA A 285 -6.50 -8.52 -0.45
N GLY A 286 -5.50 -8.39 0.41
CA GLY A 286 -4.40 -9.33 0.49
C GLY A 286 -3.97 -9.58 1.92
N PHE A 287 -3.52 -10.80 2.19
CA PHE A 287 -3.10 -11.22 3.51
C PHE A 287 -1.86 -12.10 3.44
N ALA A 288 -1.05 -12.03 4.47
CA ALA A 288 0.04 -12.98 4.73
C ALA A 288 0.03 -13.39 6.20
N LEU A 289 0.42 -14.63 6.49
CA LEU A 289 0.67 -15.12 7.83
C LEU A 289 2.18 -15.06 8.05
N LEU A 290 2.62 -14.13 8.89
CA LEU A 290 4.02 -13.99 9.30
C LEU A 290 4.29 -14.81 10.56
N GLU A 291 5.36 -15.61 10.52
CA GLU A 291 5.81 -16.46 11.63
C GLU A 291 7.34 -16.43 11.74
N LYS A 292 7.87 -16.73 12.93
CA LYS A 292 9.32 -16.91 13.10
C LYS A 292 9.82 -18.10 12.29
N SER A 293 11.02 -18.01 11.72
CA SER A 293 11.60 -19.06 10.86
C SER A 293 11.77 -20.41 11.55
N GLU A 294 12.07 -20.42 12.86
CA GLU A 294 12.19 -21.62 13.67
C GLU A 294 10.90 -22.49 13.75
N HIS A 295 9.77 -21.88 13.42
CA HIS A 295 8.47 -22.53 13.52
C HIS A 295 7.82 -22.85 12.16
N ALA A 296 8.24 -22.19 11.09
CA ALA A 296 7.58 -22.26 9.78
C ALA A 296 8.55 -22.40 8.60
N GLY A 297 9.87 -22.24 8.83
CA GLY A 297 10.86 -22.25 7.76
C GLY A 297 11.11 -23.63 7.19
N GLN A 298 10.92 -23.78 5.87
CA GLN A 298 11.45 -24.87 5.06
C GLN A 298 12.38 -24.27 4.01
N PRO A 299 13.39 -25.01 3.54
CA PRO A 299 14.28 -24.51 2.47
C PRO A 299 13.48 -23.98 1.28
N GLY A 300 13.77 -22.75 0.86
CA GLY A 300 13.04 -22.06 -0.21
C GLY A 300 11.77 -21.33 0.22
N ALA A 301 11.46 -21.28 1.52
CA ALA A 301 10.33 -20.50 2.02
C ALA A 301 10.54 -19.00 1.79
N VAL A 302 9.46 -18.30 1.41
CA VAL A 302 9.48 -16.83 1.28
C VAL A 302 9.51 -16.20 2.66
N ALA A 303 10.40 -15.21 2.84
CA ALA A 303 10.53 -14.49 4.09
C ALA A 303 10.60 -12.98 3.88
N LEU A 304 10.07 -12.23 4.83
CA LEU A 304 10.39 -10.83 5.04
C LEU A 304 11.79 -10.75 5.69
N LEU A 305 12.75 -10.21 4.95
CA LEU A 305 14.16 -10.10 5.38
C LEU A 305 14.45 -8.75 6.05
N GLY A 306 13.73 -7.69 5.63
CA GLY A 306 13.94 -6.36 6.16
C GLY A 306 12.84 -5.40 5.74
N TYR A 307 12.74 -4.31 6.47
CA TYR A 307 11.83 -3.20 6.15
C TYR A 307 12.48 -1.86 6.48
N GLY A 308 12.06 -0.82 5.79
CA GLY A 308 12.47 0.55 6.08
C GLY A 308 11.30 1.50 5.98
N GLU A 309 11.22 2.44 6.90
CA GLU A 309 10.17 3.46 6.97
C GLU A 309 10.77 4.84 7.08
N SER A 310 10.13 5.82 6.49
CA SER A 310 10.51 7.23 6.58
C SER A 310 9.28 8.14 6.43
N CYS A 311 9.49 9.42 6.67
CA CYS A 311 8.54 10.47 6.32
C CYS A 311 9.29 11.60 5.63
N ASP A 312 8.72 12.12 4.54
CA ASP A 312 9.30 13.25 3.80
C ASP A 312 9.22 14.56 4.61
N GLY A 313 8.10 14.76 5.32
CA GLY A 313 7.84 16.01 6.04
C GLY A 313 7.79 17.23 5.11
N TYR A 314 7.38 17.04 3.84
CA TYR A 314 7.47 18.06 2.80
C TYR A 314 6.11 18.61 2.35
N HIS A 315 5.24 17.77 1.80
CA HIS A 315 3.94 18.18 1.26
C HIS A 315 2.89 17.09 1.44
N MET A 316 1.60 17.46 1.46
CA MET A 316 0.50 16.51 1.69
C MET A 316 0.29 15.52 0.55
N SER A 317 0.54 15.90 -0.70
CA SER A 317 0.30 15.07 -1.91
C SER A 317 1.50 14.93 -2.86
N HIS A 318 2.60 15.64 -2.60
CA HIS A 318 3.80 15.57 -3.44
C HIS A 318 4.97 14.97 -2.64
N PRO A 319 5.75 14.05 -3.23
CA PRO A 319 6.97 13.56 -2.60
C PRO A 319 8.03 14.67 -2.53
N HIS A 320 9.03 14.47 -1.66
CA HIS A 320 10.16 15.38 -1.59
C HIS A 320 10.91 15.40 -2.93
N PRO A 321 11.22 16.56 -3.52
CA PRO A 321 11.80 16.66 -4.87
C PRO A 321 13.07 15.85 -5.10
N GLU A 322 13.90 15.69 -4.08
CA GLU A 322 15.14 14.89 -4.13
C GLU A 322 14.91 13.40 -3.78
N GLY A 323 13.69 12.96 -3.53
CA GLY A 323 13.38 11.59 -3.15
C GLY A 323 14.00 11.12 -1.81
N THR A 324 14.38 12.06 -0.94
CA THR A 324 15.15 11.75 0.28
C THR A 324 14.44 10.78 1.21
N GLY A 325 13.11 10.86 1.33
CA GLY A 325 12.34 9.91 2.13
C GLY A 325 12.34 8.51 1.51
N ALA A 326 12.12 8.39 0.22
CA ALA A 326 12.19 7.12 -0.49
C ALA A 326 13.58 6.47 -0.37
N ILE A 327 14.65 7.25 -0.57
CA ILE A 327 16.04 6.80 -0.38
C ILE A 327 16.24 6.25 1.05
N ARG A 328 15.82 7.01 2.07
CA ARG A 328 15.96 6.58 3.48
C ARG A 328 15.18 5.29 3.77
N ALA A 329 13.98 5.13 3.23
CA ALA A 329 13.19 3.91 3.40
C ALA A 329 13.91 2.70 2.79
N MET A 330 14.39 2.80 1.56
CA MET A 330 15.13 1.73 0.89
C MET A 330 16.44 1.39 1.60
N GLN A 331 17.22 2.38 1.99
CA GLN A 331 18.49 2.18 2.74
C GLN A 331 18.23 1.52 4.11
N ALA A 332 17.18 1.94 4.83
CA ALA A 332 16.83 1.33 6.11
C ALA A 332 16.38 -0.14 5.95
N ALA A 333 15.68 -0.47 4.84
CA ALA A 333 15.32 -1.85 4.53
C ALA A 333 16.56 -2.72 4.25
N LEU A 334 17.49 -2.23 3.43
CA LEU A 334 18.78 -2.89 3.15
C LEU A 334 19.58 -3.12 4.44
N LEU A 335 19.74 -2.08 5.25
CA LEU A 335 20.47 -2.17 6.51
C LEU A 335 19.86 -3.21 7.47
N ARG A 336 18.53 -3.22 7.57
CA ARG A 336 17.82 -4.12 8.49
C ARG A 336 17.80 -5.56 7.98
N SER A 337 17.84 -5.77 6.67
CA SER A 337 17.94 -7.12 6.07
C SER A 337 19.36 -7.68 6.03
N GLY A 338 20.38 -6.84 6.16
CA GLY A 338 21.77 -7.23 5.91
C GLY A 338 22.09 -7.55 4.44
N VAL A 339 21.21 -7.17 3.52
CA VAL A 339 21.35 -7.42 2.07
C VAL A 339 22.02 -6.20 1.42
N ALA A 340 23.00 -6.43 0.56
CA ALA A 340 23.60 -5.35 -0.22
C ALA A 340 22.66 -4.92 -1.38
N SER A 341 22.72 -3.66 -1.81
CA SER A 341 21.90 -3.18 -2.91
C SER A 341 22.12 -3.96 -4.22
N GLY A 342 23.34 -4.38 -4.50
CA GLY A 342 23.68 -5.20 -5.67
C GLY A 342 23.16 -6.64 -5.62
N ASP A 343 22.64 -7.09 -4.47
CA ASP A 343 22.04 -8.43 -4.32
C ASP A 343 20.52 -8.43 -4.53
N ILE A 344 19.90 -7.29 -4.81
CA ILE A 344 18.47 -7.20 -5.15
C ILE A 344 18.31 -7.53 -6.62
N ASP A 345 17.58 -8.62 -6.89
CA ASP A 345 17.34 -9.12 -8.25
C ASP A 345 16.22 -8.33 -8.96
N TYR A 346 15.29 -7.74 -8.20
CA TYR A 346 14.15 -7.02 -8.76
C TYR A 346 13.57 -6.02 -7.76
N ILE A 347 13.11 -4.86 -8.27
CA ILE A 347 12.41 -3.84 -7.50
C ILE A 347 10.97 -3.71 -8.02
N HIS A 348 10.00 -4.03 -7.16
CA HIS A 348 8.61 -3.73 -7.42
C HIS A 348 8.33 -2.28 -7.03
N LEU A 349 8.14 -1.44 -8.04
CA LEU A 349 7.96 0.01 -7.87
C LEU A 349 6.61 0.37 -7.25
N HIS A 350 6.57 1.47 -6.55
CA HIS A 350 5.32 2.14 -6.27
C HIS A 350 4.64 2.56 -7.57
N GLY A 351 5.33 3.21 -8.48
CA GLY A 351 5.03 3.37 -9.91
C GLY A 351 3.57 3.67 -10.22
N THR A 352 3.07 4.86 -9.87
CA THR A 352 1.65 5.22 -9.96
C THR A 352 1.21 5.72 -11.32
N ALA A 353 2.12 5.92 -12.26
CA ALA A 353 1.90 6.62 -13.53
C ALA A 353 1.64 8.13 -13.39
N THR A 354 1.77 8.71 -12.20
CA THR A 354 1.81 10.16 -12.05
C THR A 354 3.23 10.68 -12.34
N ARG A 355 3.34 11.83 -13.01
CA ARG A 355 4.65 12.38 -13.38
C ARG A 355 5.54 12.60 -12.16
N ALA A 356 5.00 13.16 -11.08
CA ALA A 356 5.75 13.46 -9.88
C ALA A 356 6.29 12.20 -9.19
N ASN A 357 5.42 11.19 -8.95
CA ASN A 357 5.86 9.98 -8.27
C ASN A 357 6.92 9.24 -9.07
N ASP A 358 6.64 8.97 -10.35
CA ASP A 358 7.50 8.10 -11.15
C ASP A 358 8.90 8.72 -11.35
N SER A 359 8.98 10.05 -11.55
CA SER A 359 10.28 10.73 -11.69
C SER A 359 11.08 10.75 -10.39
N ILE A 360 10.41 10.95 -9.25
CA ILE A 360 11.09 11.01 -7.95
C ILE A 360 11.46 9.61 -7.46
N GLU A 361 10.60 8.61 -7.67
CA GLU A 361 10.92 7.21 -7.36
C GLU A 361 12.08 6.72 -8.22
N ASP A 362 12.13 7.06 -9.51
CA ASP A 362 13.25 6.76 -10.39
C ASP A 362 14.56 7.33 -9.86
N THR A 363 14.57 8.62 -9.50
CA THR A 363 15.73 9.27 -8.89
C THR A 363 16.20 8.54 -7.63
N ALA A 364 15.25 8.15 -6.78
CA ALA A 364 15.56 7.45 -5.53
C ALA A 364 16.11 6.03 -5.79
N VAL A 365 15.48 5.27 -6.70
CA VAL A 365 15.92 3.92 -7.08
C VAL A 365 17.30 3.97 -7.73
N HIS A 366 17.50 4.88 -8.67
CA HIS A 366 18.79 5.06 -9.33
C HIS A 366 19.90 5.41 -8.33
N SER A 367 19.61 6.27 -7.36
CA SER A 367 20.57 6.68 -6.32
C SER A 367 21.02 5.51 -5.43
N VAL A 368 20.13 4.55 -5.13
CA VAL A 368 20.43 3.43 -4.20
C VAL A 368 20.95 2.19 -4.94
N PHE A 369 20.42 1.90 -6.13
CA PHE A 369 20.66 0.64 -6.85
C PHE A 369 21.40 0.81 -8.17
N GLY A 370 21.56 2.04 -8.65
CA GLY A 370 22.15 2.32 -9.96
C GLY A 370 21.20 1.95 -11.12
N PRO A 371 21.71 1.93 -12.36
CA PRO A 371 20.90 1.76 -13.57
C PRO A 371 20.64 0.30 -13.96
N SER A 372 21.17 -0.69 -13.24
CA SER A 372 21.18 -2.09 -13.70
C SER A 372 20.10 -2.97 -13.05
N THR A 373 19.62 -2.63 -11.86
CA THR A 373 18.63 -3.46 -11.16
C THR A 373 17.26 -3.38 -11.86
N PRO A 374 16.70 -4.51 -12.35
CA PRO A 374 15.42 -4.49 -13.01
C PRO A 374 14.30 -4.01 -12.09
N CYS A 375 13.41 -3.19 -12.61
CA CYS A 375 12.25 -2.71 -11.87
C CYS A 375 11.00 -2.67 -12.76
N SER A 376 9.82 -2.73 -12.15
CA SER A 376 8.55 -2.55 -12.85
C SER A 376 7.42 -2.20 -11.89
N SER A 377 6.28 -1.73 -12.42
CA SER A 377 5.05 -1.50 -11.67
C SER A 377 3.92 -2.39 -12.18
N THR A 378 3.17 -2.99 -11.26
CA THR A 378 1.98 -3.80 -11.61
C THR A 378 0.68 -3.00 -11.62
N LYS A 379 0.74 -1.66 -11.45
CA LYS A 379 -0.48 -0.82 -11.45
C LYS A 379 -1.18 -0.75 -12.80
N GLY A 380 -0.47 -1.01 -13.91
CA GLY A 380 -1.09 -1.19 -15.23
C GLY A 380 -2.01 -2.42 -15.32
N TRP A 381 -1.90 -3.37 -14.39
CA TRP A 381 -2.77 -4.53 -14.30
C TRP A 381 -3.93 -4.34 -13.34
N THR A 382 -3.65 -3.80 -12.14
CA THR A 382 -4.59 -3.82 -11.01
C THR A 382 -5.21 -2.46 -10.72
N GLY A 383 -4.68 -1.39 -11.28
CA GLY A 383 -4.86 -0.05 -10.77
C GLY A 383 -4.10 0.15 -9.45
N HIS A 384 -4.21 1.33 -8.90
CA HIS A 384 -3.66 1.66 -7.60
C HIS A 384 -4.64 1.25 -6.51
N THR A 385 -4.32 0.21 -5.77
CA THR A 385 -5.18 -0.38 -4.72
C THR A 385 -5.01 0.30 -3.35
N LEU A 386 -4.64 1.57 -3.35
CA LEU A 386 -4.61 2.47 -2.18
C LEU A 386 -3.83 1.89 -0.99
N GLY A 387 -4.44 1.82 0.18
CA GLY A 387 -3.82 1.25 1.38
C GLY A 387 -3.51 -0.24 1.28
N ALA A 388 -4.15 -0.98 0.37
CA ALA A 388 -3.83 -2.37 0.07
C ALA A 388 -2.63 -2.52 -0.90
N ALA A 389 -2.10 -1.42 -1.48
CA ALA A 389 -1.01 -1.50 -2.46
C ALA A 389 0.27 -2.16 -1.90
N GLY A 390 0.56 -2.00 -0.61
CA GLY A 390 1.74 -2.61 0.02
C GLY A 390 1.66 -4.13 0.09
N VAL A 391 0.50 -4.70 0.43
CA VAL A 391 0.32 -6.16 0.44
C VAL A 391 0.27 -6.72 -0.99
N MET A 392 -0.27 -5.98 -1.96
CA MET A 392 -0.13 -6.33 -3.38
C MET A 392 1.34 -6.47 -3.77
N GLY A 393 2.17 -5.49 -3.42
CA GLY A 393 3.62 -5.54 -3.66
C GLY A 393 4.28 -6.72 -2.95
N ALA A 394 3.88 -7.05 -1.73
CA ALA A 394 4.38 -8.21 -0.99
C ALA A 394 4.03 -9.55 -1.69
N VAL A 395 2.78 -9.69 -2.16
CA VAL A 395 2.34 -10.87 -2.89
C VAL A 395 3.02 -10.97 -4.26
N MET A 396 3.21 -9.85 -4.97
CA MET A 396 3.98 -9.82 -6.22
C MET A 396 5.43 -10.26 -5.98
N ALA A 397 6.08 -9.75 -4.93
CA ALA A 397 7.41 -10.19 -4.53
C ALA A 397 7.47 -11.70 -4.25
N ALA A 398 6.52 -12.22 -3.46
CA ALA A 398 6.42 -13.65 -3.17
C ALA A 398 6.18 -14.49 -4.44
N THR A 399 5.36 -14.00 -5.38
CA THR A 399 5.13 -14.64 -6.68
C THR A 399 6.41 -14.67 -7.53
N CYS A 400 7.16 -13.56 -7.58
CA CYS A 400 8.45 -13.54 -8.28
C CYS A 400 9.43 -14.57 -7.71
N LEU A 401 9.54 -14.64 -6.40
CA LEU A 401 10.43 -15.58 -5.69
C LEU A 401 10.05 -17.04 -5.92
N THR A 402 8.76 -17.37 -5.91
CA THR A 402 8.29 -18.76 -5.97
C THR A 402 8.13 -19.27 -7.41
N ARG A 403 7.85 -18.39 -8.37
CA ARG A 403 7.61 -18.77 -9.77
C ARG A 403 8.81 -18.52 -10.70
N GLY A 404 9.87 -17.82 -10.22
CA GLY A 404 10.97 -17.42 -11.07
C GLY A 404 10.51 -16.51 -12.22
N PHE A 405 9.67 -15.53 -11.91
CA PHE A 405 8.98 -14.69 -12.87
C PHE A 405 8.98 -13.23 -12.42
N ILE A 406 9.30 -12.31 -13.31
CA ILE A 406 9.25 -10.86 -13.08
C ILE A 406 8.23 -10.26 -14.05
N PRO A 407 7.16 -9.59 -13.57
CA PRO A 407 6.24 -8.89 -14.46
C PRO A 407 6.92 -7.65 -15.06
N GLY A 408 6.63 -7.35 -16.33
CA GLY A 408 7.02 -6.08 -16.96
C GLY A 408 6.16 -4.91 -16.42
N THR A 409 6.10 -3.82 -17.15
CA THR A 409 5.21 -2.68 -16.87
C THR A 409 4.15 -2.62 -17.97
N LEU A 410 2.93 -3.04 -17.66
CA LEU A 410 1.85 -3.11 -18.65
C LEU A 410 1.40 -1.69 -19.05
N ASN A 411 0.89 -1.56 -20.28
CA ASN A 411 0.42 -0.33 -20.90
C ASN A 411 1.51 0.69 -21.24
N THR A 412 2.72 0.55 -20.71
CA THR A 412 3.87 1.38 -21.05
C THR A 412 4.45 0.93 -22.38
N THR A 413 4.51 1.83 -23.34
CA THR A 413 5.03 1.56 -24.70
C THR A 413 6.40 2.17 -24.93
N ARG A 414 6.64 3.35 -24.34
CA ARG A 414 7.91 4.06 -24.42
C ARG A 414 8.25 4.69 -23.07
N ILE A 415 9.34 4.23 -22.49
CA ILE A 415 9.85 4.77 -21.22
C ILE A 415 10.21 6.25 -21.42
N ASP A 416 9.80 7.09 -20.46
CA ASP A 416 10.19 8.50 -20.42
C ASP A 416 11.72 8.61 -20.38
N SER A 417 12.29 9.29 -21.36
CA SER A 417 13.75 9.43 -21.52
C SER A 417 14.45 10.16 -20.38
N SER A 418 13.70 10.82 -19.51
CA SER A 418 14.24 11.44 -18.28
C SER A 418 14.48 10.44 -17.15
N LEU A 419 13.94 9.22 -17.25
CA LEU A 419 14.12 8.17 -16.24
C LEU A 419 15.42 7.39 -16.51
N SER A 420 16.09 7.00 -15.45
CA SER A 420 17.43 6.38 -15.48
C SER A 420 17.45 4.95 -14.99
N SER A 421 16.40 4.47 -14.33
CA SER A 421 16.30 3.11 -13.79
C SER A 421 15.96 2.09 -14.89
N HIS A 422 16.28 0.82 -14.65
CA HIS A 422 16.05 -0.26 -15.60
C HIS A 422 14.59 -0.75 -15.54
N VAL A 423 13.67 0.03 -16.10
CA VAL A 423 12.26 -0.31 -16.16
C VAL A 423 12.02 -1.40 -17.19
N LEU A 424 11.41 -2.52 -16.77
CA LEU A 424 11.04 -3.63 -17.66
C LEU A 424 9.69 -3.37 -18.31
N LEU A 425 9.62 -3.45 -19.64
CA LEU A 425 8.38 -3.42 -20.40
C LEU A 425 7.74 -4.81 -20.53
N GLU A 426 8.57 -5.83 -20.68
CA GLU A 426 8.16 -7.21 -20.90
C GLU A 426 8.38 -8.07 -19.66
N ASN A 427 7.56 -9.12 -19.53
CA ASN A 427 7.76 -10.16 -18.53
C ASN A 427 9.10 -10.87 -18.73
N ARG A 428 9.74 -11.30 -17.66
CA ARG A 428 10.96 -12.11 -17.69
C ARG A 428 10.78 -13.37 -16.85
N GLU A 429 11.21 -14.51 -17.40
CA GLU A 429 11.35 -15.77 -16.66
C GLU A 429 12.83 -15.93 -16.27
N GLN A 430 13.11 -15.83 -14.99
CA GLN A 430 14.45 -16.01 -14.43
C GLN A 430 14.36 -16.32 -12.93
N PRO A 431 15.33 -17.04 -12.36
CA PRO A 431 15.42 -17.21 -10.92
C PRO A 431 15.52 -15.85 -10.20
N VAL A 432 14.71 -15.68 -9.16
CA VAL A 432 14.68 -14.49 -8.31
C VAL A 432 14.90 -14.92 -6.86
N ARG A 433 15.82 -14.31 -6.17
CA ARG A 433 16.17 -14.63 -4.78
C ARG A 433 15.84 -13.53 -3.79
N ARG A 434 15.87 -12.28 -4.24
CA ARG A 434 15.62 -11.11 -3.40
C ARG A 434 14.85 -10.04 -4.19
N VAL A 435 13.76 -9.58 -3.60
CA VAL A 435 12.89 -8.55 -4.17
C VAL A 435 12.71 -7.43 -3.16
N LEU A 436 12.88 -6.19 -3.60
CA LEU A 436 12.46 -5.02 -2.85
C LEU A 436 11.12 -4.52 -3.37
N SER A 437 10.19 -4.19 -2.48
CA SER A 437 8.90 -3.60 -2.83
C SER A 437 8.74 -2.25 -2.17
N ASN A 438 8.43 -1.22 -2.95
CA ASN A 438 8.22 0.15 -2.54
C ASN A 438 6.74 0.49 -2.37
N SER A 439 6.43 1.27 -1.35
CA SER A 439 5.12 1.88 -1.13
C SER A 439 5.30 3.29 -0.59
N PHE A 440 4.98 4.28 -1.42
CA PHE A 440 5.13 5.71 -1.09
C PHE A 440 3.75 6.34 -1.03
N GLY A 441 3.41 6.90 0.12
CA GLY A 441 2.06 7.40 0.40
C GLY A 441 1.99 8.92 0.48
N PHE A 442 0.84 9.46 0.15
CA PHE A 442 0.51 10.85 0.43
C PHE A 442 0.79 11.17 1.91
N GLY A 443 1.11 12.44 2.21
CA GLY A 443 1.65 12.86 3.50
C GLY A 443 3.13 12.51 3.68
N GLY A 444 3.80 12.00 2.61
CA GLY A 444 5.21 11.65 2.59
C GLY A 444 5.56 10.39 3.38
N ASN A 445 4.58 9.52 3.62
CA ASN A 445 4.79 8.26 4.34
C ASN A 445 5.34 7.18 3.41
N ASN A 446 6.62 6.82 3.59
CA ASN A 446 7.32 5.85 2.77
C ASN A 446 7.56 4.54 3.53
N CYS A 447 7.49 3.43 2.81
CA CYS A 447 7.86 2.11 3.30
C CYS A 447 8.46 1.27 2.17
N SER A 448 9.58 0.61 2.45
CA SER A 448 10.21 -0.37 1.56
C SER A 448 10.36 -1.69 2.30
N LEU A 449 10.00 -2.79 1.64
CA LEU A 449 10.06 -4.16 2.18
C LEU A 449 11.02 -4.99 1.34
N ILE A 450 11.85 -5.82 1.97
CA ILE A 450 12.73 -6.77 1.27
C ILE A 450 12.25 -8.19 1.59
N PHE A 451 11.95 -8.92 0.54
CA PHE A 451 11.59 -10.33 0.58
C PHE A 451 12.69 -11.17 -0.06
N GLY A 452 12.82 -12.41 0.40
CA GLY A 452 13.75 -13.38 -0.18
C GLY A 452 13.38 -14.80 0.21
N THR A 453 14.09 -15.78 -0.38
CA THR A 453 14.00 -17.19 0.02
C THR A 453 15.04 -17.51 1.08
N VAL A 454 14.68 -18.33 2.07
CA VAL A 454 15.54 -18.79 3.18
C VAL A 454 15.67 -20.30 3.19
#